data_9f05d186b20b7fd19c63788b37baf614
#
_entry.id   9f05d186b20b7fd19c63788b37baf614
#
_cell.length_a   1.000
_cell.length_b   1.000
_cell.length_c   1.000
_cell.angle_alpha   90.00
_cell.angle_beta   90.00
_cell.angle_gamma   90.00
#
_symmetry.space_group_name_H-M   'P 1'
#
loop_
_entity.id
_entity.type
_entity.pdbx_description
1 polymer ?
#
loop_
_entity_poly.entity_id
_entity_poly.type
_entity_poly.pdbx_seq_one_letter_code
_entity_poly.pdbx_strand_id
1 'polypeptide(L)'
;MTANNLTKEEVQGNLLSPLPVALIGALVNGKPNYLVIGYICPFNFGKHIFFSLYNARYTRKGIHDNMTFGVNIPSEKLIKETDLCGTKSGRDFDKSALFDTFYGELKTAPMISQCPINIECEVTEILDYNPNEGIIGLVVKSYADPYYLTEGKLDWRKVHPILWATGGDYNYYKLGDRIIQDKGTDQS
;
A
#
# COMPACT_ATOMS: atom_id res chain seq x y z
N MET A 1 6.47 14.31 44.25
CA MET A 1 6.41 13.61 42.94
C MET A 1 7.60 14.14 42.14
N THR A 2 8.67 13.34 42.05
CA THR A 2 9.88 13.68 41.28
C THR A 2 9.53 13.62 39.81
N ALA A 3 9.67 14.76 39.12
CA ALA A 3 9.59 14.80 37.67
C ALA A 3 10.65 13.85 37.11
N ASN A 4 10.24 12.77 36.47
CA ASN A 4 11.12 11.92 35.67
C ASN A 4 11.61 12.82 34.52
N ASN A 5 12.83 13.31 34.61
CA ASN A 5 13.51 13.95 33.47
C ASN A 5 13.79 12.85 32.42
N LEU A 6 12.80 12.59 31.54
CA LEU A 6 13.00 11.75 30.38
C LEU A 6 13.97 12.48 29.44
N THR A 7 15.22 12.06 29.48
CA THR A 7 16.21 12.53 28.49
C THR A 7 15.95 11.78 27.17
N LYS A 8 15.61 12.53 26.12
CA LYS A 8 15.51 11.99 24.77
C LYS A 8 16.84 12.19 24.06
N GLU A 9 17.25 11.17 23.33
CA GLU A 9 18.43 11.25 22.47
C GLU A 9 18.00 11.57 21.03
N GLU A 10 18.86 12.30 20.32
CA GLU A 10 18.68 12.56 18.90
C GLU A 10 18.87 11.27 18.10
N VAL A 11 17.92 10.96 17.23
CA VAL A 11 17.97 9.83 16.31
C VAL A 11 17.81 10.35 14.88
N GLN A 12 18.69 9.92 13.98
CA GLN A 12 18.66 10.38 12.59
C GLN A 12 17.55 9.70 11.78
N GLY A 13 17.00 10.42 10.81
CA GLY A 13 16.05 9.92 9.82
C GLY A 13 14.59 10.25 10.13
N ASN A 14 13.73 9.84 9.23
CA ASN A 14 12.29 9.94 9.40
C ASN A 14 11.77 8.72 10.17
N LEU A 15 11.32 8.93 11.39
CA LEU A 15 10.86 7.88 12.30
C LEU A 15 9.32 7.73 12.30
N LEU A 16 8.64 8.28 11.30
CA LEU A 16 7.20 8.01 11.13
C LEU A 16 6.99 6.57 10.65
N SER A 17 6.91 5.66 11.60
CA SER A 17 6.95 4.20 11.39
C SER A 17 6.22 3.49 12.55
N PRO A 18 5.64 2.28 12.38
CA PRO A 18 5.61 1.51 11.14
C PRO A 18 4.58 2.03 10.12
N LEU A 19 4.82 1.74 8.84
CA LEU A 19 3.99 2.10 7.71
C LEU A 19 3.26 0.89 7.15
N PRO A 20 2.05 1.03 6.57
CA PRO A 20 1.40 -0.05 5.86
C PRO A 20 2.20 -0.40 4.59
N VAL A 21 2.22 -1.69 4.24
CA VAL A 21 2.77 -2.16 2.97
C VAL A 21 1.63 -2.35 1.97
N ALA A 22 1.83 -1.84 0.76
CA ALA A 22 0.92 -2.07 -0.36
C ALA A 22 1.67 -2.54 -1.60
N LEU A 23 1.01 -3.34 -2.42
CA LEU A 23 1.44 -3.69 -3.77
C LEU A 23 0.68 -2.82 -4.76
N ILE A 24 1.38 -1.90 -5.41
CA ILE A 24 0.81 -1.06 -6.47
C ILE A 24 0.86 -1.81 -7.79
N GLY A 25 -0.31 -2.04 -8.38
CA GLY A 25 -0.47 -2.67 -9.68
C GLY A 25 -0.70 -1.66 -10.79
N ALA A 26 -0.01 -1.82 -11.92
CA ALA A 26 -0.26 -1.07 -13.15
C ALA A 26 -0.01 -1.94 -14.38
N LEU A 27 -0.68 -1.66 -15.50
CA LEU A 27 -0.38 -2.28 -16.78
C LEU A 27 0.84 -1.62 -17.42
N VAL A 28 1.90 -2.39 -17.62
CA VAL A 28 3.08 -1.94 -18.35
C VAL A 28 3.17 -2.72 -19.64
N ASN A 29 3.06 -2.04 -20.79
CA ASN A 29 3.02 -2.66 -22.13
C ASN A 29 1.94 -3.78 -22.22
N GLY A 30 0.77 -3.54 -21.63
CA GLY A 30 -0.36 -4.48 -21.63
C GLY A 30 -0.26 -5.65 -20.65
N LYS A 31 0.82 -5.73 -19.84
CA LYS A 31 0.98 -6.76 -18.81
C LYS A 31 0.85 -6.20 -17.40
N PRO A 32 0.20 -6.91 -16.46
CA PRO A 32 0.21 -6.55 -15.05
C PRO A 32 1.63 -6.53 -14.50
N ASN A 33 1.97 -5.47 -13.78
CA ASN A 33 3.21 -5.38 -13.04
C ASN A 33 2.94 -4.81 -11.65
N TYR A 34 3.66 -5.30 -10.65
CA TYR A 34 3.43 -4.96 -9.25
C TYR A 34 4.69 -4.41 -8.60
N LEU A 35 4.52 -3.44 -7.71
CA LEU A 35 5.59 -2.76 -6.98
C LEU A 35 5.20 -2.63 -5.51
N VAL A 36 6.11 -2.99 -4.62
CA VAL A 36 5.96 -2.73 -3.18
C VAL A 36 6.15 -1.24 -2.88
N ILE A 37 5.23 -0.68 -2.10
CA ILE A 37 5.29 0.69 -1.57
C ILE A 37 5.02 0.65 -0.06
N GLY A 38 5.90 1.34 0.71
CA GLY A 38 5.70 1.60 2.14
C GLY A 38 5.33 3.06 2.43
N TYR A 39 5.77 4.01 1.59
CA TYR A 39 5.37 5.42 1.74
C TYR A 39 4.03 5.68 1.05
N ILE A 40 2.95 5.23 1.69
CA ILE A 40 1.56 5.33 1.20
C ILE A 40 0.63 5.72 2.34
N CYS A 41 -0.33 6.58 2.07
CA CYS A 41 -1.34 6.98 3.05
C CYS A 41 -2.67 7.38 2.38
N PRO A 42 -3.81 7.30 3.14
CA PRO A 42 -5.04 7.98 2.75
C PRO A 42 -4.82 9.49 2.70
N PHE A 43 -5.46 10.14 1.75
CA PHE A 43 -5.41 11.58 1.55
C PHE A 43 -6.83 12.14 1.33
N ASN A 44 -7.05 13.42 1.66
CA ASN A 44 -8.35 14.09 1.47
C ASN A 44 -9.52 13.29 2.09
N PHE A 45 -9.47 13.04 3.42
CA PHE A 45 -10.47 12.26 4.16
C PHE A 45 -10.77 10.87 3.56
N GLY A 46 -9.74 10.21 3.03
CA GLY A 46 -9.83 8.86 2.48
C GLY A 46 -10.44 8.78 1.07
N LYS A 47 -10.80 9.91 0.45
CA LYS A 47 -11.27 9.93 -0.95
C LYS A 47 -10.15 9.68 -1.94
N HIS A 48 -8.90 9.95 -1.54
CA HIS A 48 -7.71 9.78 -2.36
C HIS A 48 -6.68 8.92 -1.61
N ILE A 49 -5.76 8.36 -2.37
CA ILE A 49 -4.55 7.72 -1.86
C ILE A 49 -3.35 8.48 -2.42
N PHE A 50 -2.41 8.80 -1.54
CA PHE A 50 -1.10 9.34 -1.88
C PHE A 50 -0.03 8.27 -1.67
N PHE A 51 0.94 8.18 -2.59
CA PHE A 51 2.17 7.43 -2.35
C PHE A 51 3.36 8.06 -3.07
N SER A 52 4.56 7.80 -2.52
CA SER A 52 5.83 8.23 -3.11
C SER A 52 6.39 7.14 -4.02
N LEU A 53 6.74 7.51 -5.26
CA LEU A 53 7.23 6.60 -6.30
C LEU A 53 8.60 7.05 -6.80
N TYR A 54 9.61 6.17 -6.69
CA TYR A 54 10.93 6.45 -7.26
C TYR A 54 10.90 6.36 -8.80
N ASN A 55 11.43 7.39 -9.47
CA ASN A 55 11.32 7.58 -10.93
C ASN A 55 11.89 6.42 -11.76
N ALA A 56 12.87 5.67 -11.23
CA ALA A 56 13.45 4.51 -11.92
C ALA A 56 12.58 3.24 -11.87
N ARG A 57 11.48 3.23 -11.12
CA ARG A 57 10.64 2.04 -11.00
C ARG A 57 9.87 1.75 -12.29
N TYR A 58 9.89 0.48 -12.71
CA TYR A 58 9.28 0.04 -13.98
C TYR A 58 7.76 0.25 -14.01
N THR A 59 7.08 0.07 -12.88
CA THR A 59 5.63 0.28 -12.73
C THR A 59 5.21 1.72 -13.03
N ARG A 60 6.11 2.71 -12.82
CA ARG A 60 5.90 4.12 -13.14
C ARG A 60 5.37 4.31 -14.55
N LYS A 61 5.98 3.62 -15.52
CA LYS A 61 5.57 3.69 -16.94
C LYS A 61 4.07 3.37 -17.09
N GLY A 62 3.60 2.29 -16.47
CA GLY A 62 2.20 1.89 -16.57
C GLY A 62 1.24 2.87 -15.92
N ILE A 63 1.63 3.48 -14.80
CA ILE A 63 0.83 4.52 -14.12
C ILE A 63 0.70 5.75 -15.02
N HIS A 64 1.81 6.22 -15.61
CA HIS A 64 1.80 7.38 -16.52
C HIS A 64 1.04 7.11 -17.82
N ASP A 65 1.20 5.92 -18.41
CA ASP A 65 0.56 5.57 -19.68
C ASP A 65 -0.97 5.44 -19.54
N ASN A 66 -1.46 4.93 -18.40
CA ASN A 66 -2.88 4.59 -18.20
C ASN A 66 -3.61 5.56 -17.25
N MET A 67 -2.89 6.36 -16.48
CA MET A 67 -3.42 7.23 -15.43
C MET A 67 -4.32 6.48 -14.42
N THR A 68 -3.99 5.21 -14.14
CA THR A 68 -4.70 4.34 -13.20
C THR A 68 -3.71 3.44 -12.47
N PHE A 69 -4.11 2.98 -11.28
CA PHE A 69 -3.37 1.96 -10.54
C PHE A 69 -4.28 1.18 -9.59
N GLY A 70 -3.88 -0.06 -9.30
CA GLY A 70 -4.48 -0.87 -8.24
C GLY A 70 -3.63 -0.77 -6.96
N VAL A 71 -4.28 -0.64 -5.80
CA VAL A 71 -3.64 -0.78 -4.49
C VAL A 71 -4.09 -2.11 -3.89
N ASN A 72 -3.15 -2.97 -3.59
CA ASN A 72 -3.41 -4.30 -3.04
C ASN A 72 -2.75 -4.39 -1.67
N ILE A 73 -3.54 -4.67 -0.64
CA ILE A 73 -3.03 -4.82 0.74
C ILE A 73 -2.73 -6.29 0.99
N PRO A 74 -1.45 -6.69 1.02
CA PRO A 74 -1.07 -8.07 1.24
C PRO A 74 -1.24 -8.46 2.71
N SER A 75 -1.60 -9.73 2.95
CA SER A 75 -1.48 -10.36 4.26
C SER A 75 -0.08 -10.93 4.47
N GLU A 76 0.26 -11.27 5.71
CA GLU A 76 1.52 -11.96 6.06
C GLU A 76 1.79 -13.24 5.24
N LYS A 77 0.73 -13.87 4.71
CA LYS A 77 0.86 -15.07 3.86
C LYS A 77 1.55 -14.80 2.53
N LEU A 78 1.53 -13.55 2.06
CA LEU A 78 2.13 -13.11 0.80
C LEU A 78 3.50 -12.42 1.00
N ILE A 79 4.14 -12.61 2.16
CA ILE A 79 5.39 -11.88 2.48
C ILE A 79 6.50 -12.15 1.45
N LYS A 80 6.63 -13.37 0.95
CA LYS A 80 7.66 -13.75 -0.03
C LYS A 80 7.45 -13.08 -1.38
N GLU A 81 6.22 -13.12 -1.89
CA GLU A 81 5.82 -12.50 -3.15
C GLU A 81 5.92 -10.98 -3.05
N THR A 82 5.55 -10.42 -1.89
CA THR A 82 5.67 -8.98 -1.59
C THR A 82 7.14 -8.55 -1.63
N ASP A 83 8.03 -9.27 -0.99
CA ASP A 83 9.48 -8.98 -0.99
C ASP A 83 10.06 -9.10 -2.40
N LEU A 84 9.70 -10.13 -3.16
CA LEU A 84 10.08 -10.27 -4.57
C LEU A 84 9.65 -9.05 -5.41
N CYS A 85 8.45 -8.52 -5.19
CA CYS A 85 7.97 -7.32 -5.85
C CYS A 85 8.79 -6.07 -5.52
N GLY A 86 9.39 -6.01 -4.34
CA GLY A 86 10.28 -4.93 -3.90
C GLY A 86 11.70 -5.04 -4.44
N THR A 87 12.25 -6.27 -4.48
CA THR A 87 13.65 -6.55 -4.79
C THR A 87 13.94 -6.79 -6.28
N LYS A 88 12.96 -7.32 -7.04
CA LYS A 88 13.11 -7.59 -8.48
C LYS A 88 12.50 -6.49 -9.33
N SER A 89 13.14 -6.15 -10.45
CA SER A 89 12.59 -5.23 -11.44
C SER A 89 11.65 -5.98 -12.39
N GLY A 90 10.49 -5.36 -12.73
CA GLY A 90 9.61 -5.88 -13.78
C GLY A 90 10.19 -5.82 -15.20
N ARG A 91 11.39 -5.23 -15.39
CA ARG A 91 12.12 -5.30 -16.65
C ARG A 91 12.73 -6.68 -16.87
N ASP A 92 13.16 -7.34 -15.79
CA ASP A 92 13.95 -8.56 -15.83
C ASP A 92 13.19 -9.77 -15.27
N PHE A 93 12.07 -9.53 -14.59
CA PHE A 93 11.30 -10.55 -13.89
C PHE A 93 9.80 -10.32 -14.11
N ASP A 94 9.10 -11.33 -14.64
CA ASP A 94 7.65 -11.29 -14.87
C ASP A 94 6.89 -11.45 -13.55
N LYS A 95 6.44 -10.34 -13.00
CA LYS A 95 5.67 -10.32 -11.74
C LYS A 95 4.21 -10.71 -11.94
N SER A 96 3.69 -10.73 -13.17
CA SER A 96 2.31 -11.15 -13.43
C SER A 96 2.08 -12.63 -13.10
N ALA A 97 3.14 -13.45 -13.17
CA ALA A 97 3.07 -14.86 -12.85
C ALA A 97 3.03 -15.18 -11.34
N LEU A 98 3.25 -14.18 -10.48
CA LEU A 98 3.21 -14.36 -9.02
C LEU A 98 1.79 -14.42 -8.47
N PHE A 99 0.81 -13.88 -9.19
CA PHE A 99 -0.52 -13.62 -8.65
C PHE A 99 -1.63 -13.87 -9.68
N ASP A 100 -2.80 -14.25 -9.19
CA ASP A 100 -4.02 -14.22 -9.98
C ASP A 100 -4.53 -12.77 -10.03
N THR A 101 -4.54 -12.21 -11.24
CA THR A 101 -4.93 -10.81 -11.48
C THR A 101 -6.39 -10.71 -11.84
N PHE A 102 -7.09 -9.73 -11.25
CA PHE A 102 -8.42 -9.34 -11.66
C PHE A 102 -8.53 -7.82 -11.86
N TYR A 103 -9.62 -7.39 -12.46
CA TYR A 103 -9.90 -5.98 -12.77
C TYR A 103 -11.32 -5.64 -12.35
N GLY A 104 -11.48 -4.45 -11.78
CA GLY A 104 -12.78 -3.87 -11.45
C GLY A 104 -13.37 -3.05 -12.59
N GLU A 105 -13.78 -1.84 -12.29
CA GLU A 105 -14.27 -0.88 -13.28
C GLU A 105 -13.14 -0.36 -14.16
N LEU A 106 -11.97 -0.07 -13.56
CA LEU A 106 -10.77 0.37 -14.25
C LEU A 106 -10.02 -0.84 -14.82
N LYS A 107 -10.07 -1.00 -16.15
CA LYS A 107 -9.47 -2.15 -16.85
C LYS A 107 -7.94 -2.10 -16.95
N THR A 108 -7.34 -1.03 -16.49
CA THR A 108 -5.88 -0.79 -16.49
C THR A 108 -5.27 -0.74 -15.09
N ALA A 109 -6.09 -0.96 -14.03
CA ALA A 109 -5.69 -1.02 -12.64
C ALA A 109 -5.69 -2.49 -12.15
N PRO A 110 -4.63 -3.28 -12.39
CA PRO A 110 -4.59 -4.69 -12.01
C PRO A 110 -4.60 -4.87 -10.50
N MET A 111 -5.47 -5.75 -10.03
CA MET A 111 -5.64 -6.13 -8.63
C MET A 111 -5.29 -7.59 -8.42
N ILE A 112 -4.82 -7.94 -7.20
CA ILE A 112 -4.35 -9.27 -6.81
C ILE A 112 -5.44 -9.99 -6.04
N SER A 113 -5.94 -11.12 -6.57
CA SER A 113 -7.02 -11.89 -5.94
C SER A 113 -6.66 -12.44 -4.56
N GLN A 114 -5.39 -12.75 -4.33
CA GLN A 114 -4.92 -13.28 -3.05
C GLN A 114 -4.78 -12.22 -1.94
N CYS A 115 -4.85 -10.93 -2.29
CA CYS A 115 -4.82 -9.85 -1.29
C CYS A 115 -6.17 -9.69 -0.62
N PRO A 116 -6.22 -9.55 0.73
CA PRO A 116 -7.45 -9.32 1.48
C PRO A 116 -8.27 -8.11 1.03
N ILE A 117 -7.58 -7.05 0.58
CA ILE A 117 -8.17 -5.76 0.22
C ILE A 117 -7.53 -5.28 -1.07
N ASN A 118 -8.38 -4.79 -1.97
CA ASN A 118 -7.97 -4.20 -3.23
C ASN A 118 -8.70 -2.87 -3.44
N ILE A 119 -8.02 -1.90 -4.00
CA ILE A 119 -8.57 -0.57 -4.27
C ILE A 119 -8.14 -0.18 -5.69
N GLU A 120 -9.07 0.21 -6.52
CA GLU A 120 -8.76 0.78 -7.83
C GLU A 120 -8.83 2.30 -7.78
N CYS A 121 -7.82 2.93 -8.36
CA CYS A 121 -7.63 4.38 -8.33
C CYS A 121 -7.37 4.96 -9.71
N GLU A 122 -7.94 6.14 -9.94
CA GLU A 122 -7.64 7.00 -11.09
C GLU A 122 -6.67 8.10 -10.64
N VAL A 123 -5.57 8.30 -11.37
CA VAL A 123 -4.56 9.32 -11.04
C VAL A 123 -5.17 10.71 -11.29
N THR A 124 -5.16 11.55 -10.27
CA THR A 124 -5.63 12.94 -10.33
C THR A 124 -4.48 13.93 -10.39
N GLU A 125 -3.33 13.59 -9.81
CA GLU A 125 -2.18 14.49 -9.76
C GLU A 125 -0.88 13.70 -9.65
N ILE A 126 0.17 14.20 -10.30
CA ILE A 126 1.54 13.71 -10.19
C ILE A 126 2.42 14.89 -9.80
N LEU A 127 3.02 14.81 -8.62
CA LEU A 127 3.90 15.83 -8.06
C LEU A 127 5.36 15.44 -8.32
N ASP A 128 6.12 16.31 -8.96
CA ASP A 128 7.55 16.07 -9.21
C ASP A 128 8.40 16.48 -8.01
N TYR A 129 9.06 15.51 -7.42
CA TYR A 129 10.03 15.65 -6.33
C TYR A 129 11.31 14.85 -6.65
N ASN A 130 11.90 15.08 -7.81
CA ASN A 130 13.07 14.33 -8.30
C ASN A 130 14.08 14.00 -7.18
N PRO A 131 14.48 12.71 -6.98
CA PRO A 131 14.30 11.56 -7.88
C PRO A 131 12.99 10.75 -7.67
N ASN A 132 12.01 11.29 -6.97
CA ASN A 132 10.72 10.66 -6.72
C ASN A 132 9.58 11.49 -7.30
N GLU A 133 8.42 10.87 -7.37
CA GLU A 133 7.12 11.49 -7.65
C GLU A 133 6.16 11.22 -6.49
N GLY A 134 5.29 12.19 -6.21
CA GLY A 134 4.10 11.97 -5.40
C GLY A 134 2.92 11.64 -6.31
N ILE A 135 2.35 10.46 -6.19
CA ILE A 135 1.17 10.07 -6.97
C ILE A 135 -0.07 10.22 -6.10
N ILE A 136 -1.05 11.00 -6.57
CA ILE A 136 -2.36 11.15 -5.94
C ILE A 136 -3.40 10.51 -6.84
N GLY A 137 -4.17 9.56 -6.30
CA GLY A 137 -5.24 8.89 -7.03
C GLY A 137 -6.56 8.96 -6.28
N LEU A 138 -7.63 9.28 -7.02
CA LEU A 138 -9.01 9.17 -6.55
C LEU A 138 -9.38 7.69 -6.40
N VAL A 139 -9.90 7.30 -5.25
CA VAL A 139 -10.47 5.97 -5.03
C VAL A 139 -11.76 5.84 -5.83
N VAL A 140 -11.77 4.97 -6.84
CA VAL A 140 -12.95 4.66 -7.64
C VAL A 140 -13.80 3.59 -6.93
N LYS A 141 -13.15 2.49 -6.51
CA LYS A 141 -13.83 1.42 -5.79
C LYS A 141 -12.85 0.62 -4.92
N SER A 142 -13.37 0.07 -3.83
CA SER A 142 -12.64 -0.83 -2.94
C SER A 142 -13.34 -2.19 -2.88
N TYR A 143 -12.54 -3.25 -2.77
CA TYR A 143 -12.99 -4.63 -2.70
C TYR A 143 -12.34 -5.32 -1.51
N ALA A 144 -13.07 -6.23 -0.88
CA ALA A 144 -12.55 -7.13 0.12
C ALA A 144 -13.14 -8.52 -0.08
N ASP A 145 -12.33 -9.55 0.12
CA ASP A 145 -12.83 -10.92 0.13
C ASP A 145 -13.79 -11.09 1.32
N PRO A 146 -14.98 -11.73 1.15
CA PRO A 146 -15.96 -11.93 2.21
C PRO A 146 -15.42 -12.59 3.48
N TYR A 147 -14.37 -13.43 3.37
CA TYR A 147 -13.71 -14.05 4.52
C TYR A 147 -13.18 -12.99 5.53
N TYR A 148 -12.71 -11.85 5.03
CA TYR A 148 -12.15 -10.78 5.86
C TYR A 148 -13.20 -9.83 6.43
N LEU A 149 -14.48 -10.10 6.18
CA LEU A 149 -15.57 -9.31 6.72
C LEU A 149 -16.17 -9.97 7.97
N THR A 150 -16.68 -9.15 8.89
CA THR A 150 -17.54 -9.53 10.02
C THR A 150 -18.70 -8.55 10.03
N GLU A 151 -19.94 -9.05 9.93
CA GLU A 151 -21.15 -8.23 9.83
C GLU A 151 -21.08 -7.16 8.72
N GLY A 152 -20.50 -7.54 7.56
CA GLY A 152 -20.33 -6.65 6.40
C GLY A 152 -19.23 -5.58 6.55
N LYS A 153 -18.49 -5.57 7.66
CA LYS A 153 -17.39 -4.64 7.92
C LYS A 153 -16.04 -5.37 7.91
N LEU A 154 -15.00 -4.69 7.47
CA LEU A 154 -13.65 -5.24 7.46
C LEU A 154 -13.16 -5.58 8.88
N ASP A 155 -12.74 -6.81 9.08
CA ASP A 155 -12.16 -7.29 10.34
C ASP A 155 -10.63 -7.38 10.23
N TRP A 156 -9.94 -6.38 10.73
CA TRP A 156 -8.49 -6.28 10.69
C TRP A 156 -7.76 -7.44 11.39
N ARG A 157 -8.42 -8.12 12.33
CA ARG A 157 -7.87 -9.33 13.00
C ARG A 157 -7.76 -10.52 12.05
N LYS A 158 -8.54 -10.52 10.95
CA LYS A 158 -8.50 -11.55 9.91
C LYS A 158 -7.53 -11.18 8.80
N VAL A 159 -7.31 -9.88 8.54
CA VAL A 159 -6.50 -9.38 7.43
C VAL A 159 -5.02 -9.68 7.60
N HIS A 160 -4.49 -9.55 8.83
CA HIS A 160 -3.07 -9.71 9.14
C HIS A 160 -2.16 -8.93 8.17
N PRO A 161 -2.34 -7.59 8.05
CA PRO A 161 -1.58 -6.79 7.09
C PRO A 161 -0.10 -6.76 7.45
N ILE A 162 0.74 -6.59 6.42
CA ILE A 162 2.18 -6.40 6.59
C ILE A 162 2.43 -4.92 6.91
N LEU A 163 3.24 -4.66 7.92
CA LEU A 163 3.76 -3.34 8.26
C LEU A 163 5.26 -3.31 8.00
N TRP A 164 5.78 -2.16 7.62
CA TRP A 164 7.19 -1.94 7.37
C TRP A 164 7.72 -0.85 8.30
N ALA A 165 8.80 -1.14 9.04
CA ALA A 165 9.44 -0.18 9.92
C ALA A 165 10.74 0.34 9.32
N THR A 166 10.97 1.67 9.49
CA THR A 166 12.16 2.41 9.08
C THR A 166 12.85 3.00 10.30
N GLY A 167 14.05 3.54 10.13
CA GLY A 167 14.79 4.20 11.22
C GLY A 167 15.64 3.25 12.06
N GLY A 168 15.99 2.12 11.52
CA GLY A 168 16.83 1.09 12.11
C GLY A 168 17.04 -0.02 11.10
N ASP A 169 16.80 -1.24 11.52
CA ASP A 169 16.74 -2.39 10.61
C ASP A 169 15.43 -2.30 9.81
N TYR A 170 15.52 -2.30 8.49
CA TYR A 170 14.36 -2.31 7.60
C TYR A 170 13.66 -3.66 7.66
N ASN A 171 12.66 -3.79 8.52
CA ASN A 171 11.98 -5.05 8.78
C ASN A 171 10.48 -4.98 8.54
N TYR A 172 9.88 -6.14 8.23
CA TYR A 172 8.43 -6.32 8.18
C TYR A 172 7.91 -6.75 9.56
N TYR A 173 6.75 -6.22 9.92
CA TYR A 173 6.07 -6.49 11.18
C TYR A 173 4.62 -6.88 10.95
N LYS A 174 4.01 -7.47 11.97
CA LYS A 174 2.57 -7.78 12.01
C LYS A 174 1.82 -6.68 12.74
N LEU A 175 0.55 -6.53 12.40
CA LEU A 175 -0.40 -5.84 13.27
C LEU A 175 -0.59 -6.67 14.55
N GLY A 176 -0.44 -6.04 15.71
CA GLY A 176 -0.72 -6.64 17.02
C GLY A 176 -2.21 -6.66 17.37
N ASP A 177 -2.51 -7.01 18.62
CA ASP A 177 -3.88 -7.04 19.12
C ASP A 177 -4.50 -5.65 19.20
N ARG A 178 -5.82 -5.61 19.06
CA ARG A 178 -6.58 -4.38 19.29
C ARG A 178 -6.47 -3.92 20.74
N ILE A 179 -5.96 -2.70 20.96
CA ILE A 179 -5.79 -2.12 22.30
C ILE A 179 -7.14 -1.66 22.85
N ILE A 180 -7.90 -0.89 22.06
CA ILE A 180 -9.21 -0.35 22.45
C ILE A 180 -10.06 -0.13 21.19
N GLN A 181 -11.37 -0.20 21.37
CA GLN A 181 -12.29 0.22 20.31
C GLN A 181 -12.37 1.75 20.28
N ASP A 182 -12.04 2.34 19.15
CA ASP A 182 -12.34 3.74 18.90
C ASP A 182 -13.86 3.90 18.86
N LYS A 183 -14.39 4.73 19.76
CA LYS A 183 -15.83 4.99 19.83
C LYS A 183 -16.28 6.01 18.79
N GLY A 184 -15.35 6.50 17.93
CA GLY A 184 -15.61 7.46 16.88
C GLY A 184 -16.68 8.48 17.28
N THR A 185 -16.43 9.74 17.17
CA THR A 185 -17.54 10.70 17.25
C THR A 185 -18.55 10.32 16.18
N ASP A 186 -19.78 9.98 16.59
CA ASP A 186 -20.93 9.90 15.68
C ASP A 186 -20.92 11.16 14.82
N GLN A 187 -20.42 11.03 13.60
CA GLN A 187 -20.60 12.08 12.60
C GLN A 187 -22.01 11.92 12.05
N SER A 188 -22.95 12.50 12.80
CA SER A 188 -24.29 12.81 12.32
C SER A 188 -24.22 13.81 11.16
#